data_5cf5c3d6fd52b930756f3d55312c5912
#
_entry.id   5cf5c3d6fd52b930756f3d55312c5912
#
_cell.length_a   1.000
_cell.length_b   1.000
_cell.length_c   1.000
_cell.angle_alpha   90.00
_cell.angle_beta   90.00
_cell.angle_gamma   90.00
#
_symmetry.space_group_name_H-M   'P 1'
#
loop_
_entity.id
_entity.type
_entity.pdbx_description
1 polymer ?
#
loop_
_entity_poly.entity_id
_entity_poly.type
_entity_poly.pdbx_seq_one_letter_code
_entity_poly.pdbx_strand_id
1 'polypeptide(L)'
;MSESMLELVGVTAGYGRSMVLHDVSLTVASGGGTALMGHNGAGKTTLLRVAVGLLPVRSGKVLLDGEDVTKLRPNARVRRGLGYVPQGQLCFPQMTTLENLQLVTGNRTEIDGVLDTFPALTQLLSRRAGLLSGGQRQQLAIARTLLTKPRMLILDEPTEGIQPNVVEDIEQVITDLSRRGDLSVLLVEQHVGFALRATSDYFVLESGRVTASGVGGASAIETVRDAMAV
;
A
#
# COMPACT_ATOMS: atom_id res chain seq x y z
N MET A 1 -8.90 -5.56 -20.32
CA MET A 1 -8.18 -5.24 -19.07
C MET A 1 -7.87 -6.56 -18.42
N SER A 2 -6.71 -6.74 -17.82
CA SER A 2 -6.36 -7.96 -17.07
C SER A 2 -7.31 -8.14 -15.89
N GLU A 3 -7.64 -9.37 -15.52
CA GLU A 3 -8.40 -9.65 -14.28
C GLU A 3 -7.60 -9.30 -13.03
N SER A 4 -6.27 -9.23 -13.15
CA SER A 4 -5.34 -8.88 -12.08
C SER A 4 -4.61 -7.57 -12.40
N MET A 5 -4.47 -6.70 -11.37
CA MET A 5 -3.72 -5.45 -11.48
C MET A 5 -2.25 -5.63 -11.11
N LEU A 6 -1.95 -6.45 -10.11
CA LEU A 6 -0.57 -6.79 -9.72
C LEU A 6 -0.46 -8.28 -9.53
N GLU A 7 0.59 -8.88 -10.12
CA GLU A 7 0.93 -10.28 -9.88
C GLU A 7 2.42 -10.43 -9.55
N LEU A 8 2.70 -11.18 -8.52
CA LEU A 8 4.01 -11.74 -8.27
C LEU A 8 3.91 -13.24 -8.57
N VAL A 9 4.80 -13.76 -9.42
CA VAL A 9 4.76 -15.16 -9.86
C VAL A 9 6.10 -15.81 -9.54
N GLY A 10 6.12 -16.70 -8.56
CA GLY A 10 7.29 -17.48 -8.16
C GLY A 10 8.49 -16.64 -7.73
N VAL A 11 8.24 -15.50 -7.06
CA VAL A 11 9.26 -14.50 -6.75
C VAL A 11 10.19 -15.00 -5.65
N THR A 12 11.49 -15.05 -5.96
CA THR A 12 12.58 -15.22 -5.00
C THR A 12 13.45 -13.97 -5.01
N ALA A 13 13.67 -13.38 -3.84
CA ALA A 13 14.43 -12.13 -3.69
C ALA A 13 15.07 -12.01 -2.30
N GLY A 14 16.10 -11.16 -2.20
CA GLY A 14 16.81 -10.94 -0.94
C GLY A 14 17.97 -9.96 -1.11
N TYR A 15 18.79 -9.84 -0.08
CA TYR A 15 19.88 -8.87 0.00
C TYR A 15 21.23 -9.60 -0.03
N GLY A 16 22.05 -9.28 -1.03
CA GLY A 16 23.35 -9.95 -1.19
C GLY A 16 23.21 -11.46 -1.35
N ARG A 17 23.70 -12.23 -0.37
CA ARG A 17 23.59 -13.71 -0.34
C ARG A 17 22.39 -14.20 0.48
N SER A 18 21.76 -13.33 1.27
CA SER A 18 20.62 -13.70 2.12
C SER A 18 19.32 -13.61 1.32
N MET A 19 18.65 -14.72 1.12
CA MET A 19 17.30 -14.76 0.54
C MET A 19 16.27 -14.51 1.64
N VAL A 20 15.28 -13.68 1.33
CA VAL A 20 14.20 -13.31 2.24
C VAL A 20 12.86 -13.82 1.71
N LEU A 21 12.66 -13.78 0.40
CA LEU A 21 11.46 -14.31 -0.27
C LEU A 21 11.81 -15.58 -1.00
N HIS A 22 10.95 -16.59 -0.86
CA HIS A 22 11.14 -17.94 -1.38
C HIS A 22 9.91 -18.38 -2.17
N ASP A 23 9.94 -18.26 -3.49
CA ASP A 23 8.89 -18.72 -4.41
C ASP A 23 7.51 -18.12 -4.07
N VAL A 24 7.47 -16.79 -3.86
CA VAL A 24 6.25 -16.09 -3.46
C VAL A 24 5.40 -15.79 -4.68
N SER A 25 4.14 -16.23 -4.62
CA SER A 25 3.09 -15.85 -5.58
C SER A 25 1.95 -15.15 -4.87
N LEU A 26 1.51 -14.02 -5.44
CA LEU A 26 0.46 -13.17 -4.90
C LEU A 26 -0.22 -12.42 -6.05
N THR A 27 -1.54 -12.26 -5.95
CA THR A 27 -2.33 -11.55 -6.96
C THR A 27 -3.21 -10.50 -6.30
N VAL A 28 -3.27 -9.30 -6.89
CA VAL A 28 -4.23 -8.25 -6.55
C VAL A 28 -5.18 -8.09 -7.72
N ALA A 29 -6.46 -8.32 -7.49
CA ALA A 29 -7.50 -8.19 -8.52
C ALA A 29 -7.66 -6.73 -8.97
N SER A 30 -8.04 -6.54 -10.24
CA SER A 30 -8.36 -5.22 -10.77
C SER A 30 -9.58 -4.64 -10.06
N GLY A 31 -9.44 -3.42 -9.53
CA GLY A 31 -10.50 -2.72 -8.79
C GLY A 31 -10.82 -3.34 -7.42
N GLY A 32 -10.01 -4.27 -6.93
CA GLY A 32 -10.18 -4.95 -5.64
C GLY A 32 -9.15 -4.56 -4.59
N GLY A 33 -9.44 -4.87 -3.33
CA GLY A 33 -8.52 -4.75 -2.21
C GLY A 33 -7.96 -6.12 -1.80
N THR A 34 -6.64 -6.21 -1.63
CA THR A 34 -5.97 -7.41 -1.12
C THR A 34 -5.13 -7.05 0.10
N ALA A 35 -5.27 -7.81 1.18
CA ALA A 35 -4.42 -7.68 2.37
C ALA A 35 -3.21 -8.59 2.28
N LEU A 36 -2.04 -8.08 2.64
CA LEU A 36 -0.84 -8.87 2.92
C LEU A 36 -0.54 -8.77 4.41
N MET A 37 -0.67 -9.87 5.11
CA MET A 37 -0.45 -9.95 6.55
C MET A 37 0.76 -10.84 6.88
N GLY A 38 1.26 -10.71 8.10
CA GLY A 38 2.39 -11.49 8.59
C GLY A 38 3.14 -10.75 9.69
N HIS A 39 3.88 -11.47 10.50
CA HIS A 39 4.68 -10.90 11.59
C HIS A 39 5.81 -9.99 11.10
N ASN A 40 6.40 -9.25 12.04
CA ASN A 40 7.64 -8.52 11.79
C ASN A 40 8.75 -9.50 11.39
N GLY A 41 9.47 -9.17 10.32
CA GLY A 41 10.48 -10.06 9.75
C GLY A 41 9.97 -11.12 8.77
N ALA A 42 8.66 -11.26 8.56
CA ALA A 42 8.09 -12.23 7.60
C ALA A 42 8.51 -11.99 6.14
N GLY A 43 9.01 -10.78 5.81
CA GLY A 43 9.44 -10.44 4.46
C GLY A 43 8.52 -9.44 3.73
N LYS A 44 7.48 -8.90 4.39
CA LYS A 44 6.49 -7.97 3.80
C LYS A 44 7.15 -6.79 3.09
N THR A 45 8.00 -6.03 3.79
CA THR A 45 8.73 -4.89 3.20
C THR A 45 9.63 -5.30 2.04
N THR A 46 10.23 -6.50 2.09
CA THR A 46 11.04 -7.04 0.98
C THR A 46 10.17 -7.31 -0.23
N LEU A 47 8.99 -7.89 -0.03
CA LEU A 47 8.00 -8.13 -1.09
C LEU A 47 7.55 -6.82 -1.72
N LEU A 48 7.24 -5.81 -0.92
CA LEU A 48 6.87 -4.50 -1.44
C LEU A 48 8.01 -3.84 -2.23
N ARG A 49 9.24 -3.91 -1.74
CA ARG A 49 10.41 -3.40 -2.48
C ARG A 49 10.59 -4.07 -3.84
N VAL A 50 10.27 -5.38 -3.94
CA VAL A 50 10.22 -6.09 -5.23
C VAL A 50 9.07 -5.56 -6.08
N ALA A 51 7.84 -5.47 -5.53
CA ALA A 51 6.66 -5.01 -6.25
C ALA A 51 6.81 -3.60 -6.82
N VAL A 52 7.48 -2.70 -6.09
CA VAL A 52 7.73 -1.31 -6.54
C VAL A 52 9.01 -1.15 -7.38
N GLY A 53 9.84 -2.19 -7.50
CA GLY A 53 11.07 -2.17 -8.31
C GLY A 53 12.30 -1.58 -7.60
N LEU A 54 12.29 -1.49 -6.28
CA LEU A 54 13.40 -1.05 -5.42
C LEU A 54 14.37 -2.20 -5.11
N LEU A 55 13.91 -3.44 -5.23
CA LEU A 55 14.73 -4.64 -5.05
C LEU A 55 14.57 -5.55 -6.28
N PRO A 56 15.66 -5.98 -6.93
CA PRO A 56 15.58 -6.90 -8.06
C PRO A 56 15.21 -8.31 -7.58
N VAL A 57 14.46 -9.03 -8.41
CA VAL A 57 14.20 -10.46 -8.21
C VAL A 57 15.41 -11.33 -8.61
N ARG A 58 15.60 -12.45 -7.95
CA ARG A 58 16.52 -13.50 -8.37
C ARG A 58 15.88 -14.45 -9.37
N SER A 59 14.60 -14.79 -9.13
CA SER A 59 13.76 -15.58 -10.02
C SER A 59 12.31 -15.17 -9.87
N GLY A 60 11.47 -15.57 -10.82
CA GLY A 60 10.07 -15.22 -10.87
C GLY A 60 9.82 -13.94 -11.67
N LYS A 61 8.58 -13.45 -11.62
CA LYS A 61 8.13 -12.28 -12.38
C LYS A 61 7.24 -11.36 -11.52
N VAL A 62 7.22 -10.10 -11.90
CA VAL A 62 6.26 -9.10 -11.42
C VAL A 62 5.52 -8.56 -12.64
N LEU A 63 4.20 -8.72 -12.64
CA LEU A 63 3.32 -8.21 -13.70
C LEU A 63 2.48 -7.06 -13.13
N LEU A 64 2.27 -6.01 -13.90
CA LEU A 64 1.39 -4.88 -13.58
C LEU A 64 0.42 -4.70 -14.75
N ASP A 65 -0.88 -4.91 -14.52
CA ASP A 65 -1.92 -4.93 -15.54
C ASP A 65 -1.55 -5.87 -16.74
N GLY A 66 -1.02 -7.06 -16.41
CA GLY A 66 -0.58 -8.06 -17.38
C GLY A 66 0.77 -7.78 -18.05
N GLU A 67 1.36 -6.58 -17.89
CA GLU A 67 2.69 -6.24 -18.44
C GLU A 67 3.81 -6.73 -17.49
N ASP A 68 4.83 -7.40 -18.04
CA ASP A 68 6.02 -7.79 -17.28
C ASP A 68 6.88 -6.57 -16.93
N VAL A 69 6.81 -6.16 -15.67
CA VAL A 69 7.57 -5.02 -15.13
C VAL A 69 8.77 -5.45 -14.30
N THR A 70 9.13 -6.73 -14.32
CA THR A 70 10.17 -7.32 -13.46
C THR A 70 11.48 -6.54 -13.45
N LYS A 71 11.94 -6.11 -14.63
CA LYS A 71 13.20 -5.38 -14.80
C LYS A 71 13.04 -3.86 -14.81
N LEU A 72 11.81 -3.34 -14.68
CA LEU A 72 11.56 -1.91 -14.72
C LEU A 72 11.92 -1.25 -13.39
N ARG A 73 12.53 -0.06 -13.48
CA ARG A 73 12.83 0.81 -12.33
C ARG A 73 11.54 1.40 -11.75
N PRO A 74 11.52 1.84 -10.48
CA PRO A 74 10.34 2.38 -9.80
C PRO A 74 9.60 3.46 -10.61
N ASN A 75 10.33 4.45 -11.13
CA ASN A 75 9.73 5.53 -11.91
C ASN A 75 8.98 5.06 -13.18
N ALA A 76 9.42 3.96 -13.79
CA ALA A 76 8.74 3.38 -14.93
C ALA A 76 7.45 2.64 -14.53
N ARG A 77 7.43 2.03 -13.33
CA ARG A 77 6.21 1.41 -12.76
C ARG A 77 5.20 2.48 -12.33
N VAL A 78 5.66 3.59 -11.74
CA VAL A 78 4.80 4.74 -11.41
C VAL A 78 4.10 5.29 -12.65
N ARG A 79 4.81 5.43 -13.77
CA ARG A 79 4.20 5.88 -15.05
C ARG A 79 3.14 4.91 -15.59
N ARG A 80 3.12 3.67 -15.12
CA ARG A 80 2.12 2.64 -15.43
C ARG A 80 0.97 2.58 -14.43
N GLY A 81 0.92 3.57 -13.52
CA GLY A 81 -0.16 3.71 -12.56
C GLY A 81 0.08 3.02 -11.22
N LEU A 82 1.33 2.72 -10.85
CA LEU A 82 1.64 2.20 -9.51
C LEU A 82 1.88 3.36 -8.55
N GLY A 83 1.07 3.45 -7.48
CA GLY A 83 1.26 4.33 -6.34
C GLY A 83 1.81 3.54 -5.14
N TYR A 84 2.70 4.15 -4.36
CA TYR A 84 3.26 3.53 -3.16
C TYR A 84 3.34 4.53 -2.01
N VAL A 85 2.76 4.17 -0.90
CA VAL A 85 2.87 4.87 0.38
C VAL A 85 3.67 3.98 1.32
N PRO A 86 4.96 4.28 1.53
CA PRO A 86 5.81 3.49 2.42
C PRO A 86 5.50 3.80 3.88
N GLN A 87 5.89 2.88 4.76
CA GLN A 87 5.91 3.07 6.20
C GLN A 87 6.69 4.35 6.59
N GLY A 88 6.23 5.07 7.62
CA GLY A 88 6.97 6.19 8.21
C GLY A 88 6.49 7.58 7.77
N GLN A 89 5.30 7.71 7.22
CA GLN A 89 4.61 9.00 7.02
C GLN A 89 5.46 10.03 6.21
N LEU A 90 6.04 9.60 5.09
CA LEU A 90 7.00 10.38 4.32
C LEU A 90 6.37 11.63 3.69
N CYS A 91 6.76 12.79 4.19
CA CYS A 91 6.45 14.10 3.62
C CYS A 91 7.72 14.97 3.55
N PHE A 92 7.66 16.11 2.88
CA PHE A 92 8.71 17.14 2.90
C PHE A 92 8.46 18.08 4.09
N PRO A 93 9.17 17.91 5.23
CA PRO A 93 8.77 18.54 6.50
C PRO A 93 8.94 20.06 6.51
N GLN A 94 9.82 20.62 5.66
CA GLN A 94 10.05 22.06 5.57
C GLN A 94 9.03 22.78 4.67
N MET A 95 8.33 22.03 3.81
CA MET A 95 7.29 22.53 2.94
C MET A 95 5.94 22.55 3.68
N THR A 96 5.05 23.43 3.29
CA THR A 96 3.66 23.44 3.77
C THR A 96 2.90 22.21 3.25
N THR A 97 1.74 21.93 3.85
CA THR A 97 0.83 20.88 3.37
C THR A 97 0.48 21.10 1.89
N LEU A 98 0.12 22.33 1.52
CA LEU A 98 -0.21 22.68 0.14
C LEU A 98 0.98 22.48 -0.80
N GLU A 99 2.16 22.95 -0.45
CA GLU A 99 3.37 22.75 -1.27
C GLU A 99 3.71 21.27 -1.46
N ASN A 100 3.51 20.43 -0.44
CA ASN A 100 3.66 18.98 -0.58
C ASN A 100 2.71 18.38 -1.64
N LEU A 101 1.45 18.84 -1.71
CA LEU A 101 0.49 18.42 -2.73
C LEU A 101 0.88 18.98 -4.11
N GLN A 102 1.33 20.21 -4.17
CA GLN A 102 1.75 20.89 -5.39
C GLN A 102 2.99 20.30 -6.05
N LEU A 103 3.78 19.49 -5.34
CA LEU A 103 4.87 18.71 -5.96
C LEU A 103 4.37 17.72 -7.01
N VAL A 104 3.11 17.31 -6.93
CA VAL A 104 2.50 16.36 -7.87
C VAL A 104 1.74 17.08 -8.98
N THR A 105 0.92 18.07 -8.62
CA THR A 105 0.12 18.84 -9.58
C THR A 105 -0.06 20.27 -9.13
N GLY A 106 0.00 21.22 -10.06
CA GLY A 106 -0.40 22.61 -9.84
C GLY A 106 -1.90 22.86 -10.02
N ASN A 107 -2.68 21.84 -10.41
CA ASN A 107 -4.10 21.97 -10.66
C ASN A 107 -4.88 22.03 -9.33
N ARG A 108 -5.47 23.20 -9.04
CA ARG A 108 -6.21 23.42 -7.80
C ARG A 108 -7.42 22.50 -7.66
N THR A 109 -8.15 22.25 -8.73
CA THR A 109 -9.34 21.39 -8.72
C THR A 109 -8.97 19.93 -8.35
N GLU A 110 -7.83 19.44 -8.81
CA GLU A 110 -7.35 18.09 -8.43
C GLU A 110 -6.97 18.03 -6.95
N ILE A 111 -6.32 19.10 -6.45
CA ILE A 111 -5.96 19.19 -5.04
C ILE A 111 -7.23 19.24 -4.18
N ASP A 112 -8.21 20.09 -4.53
CA ASP A 112 -9.47 20.20 -3.80
C ASP A 112 -10.21 18.84 -3.80
N GLY A 113 -10.27 18.13 -4.94
CA GLY A 113 -10.89 16.82 -5.01
C GLY A 113 -10.23 15.76 -4.12
N VAL A 114 -8.91 15.83 -3.92
CA VAL A 114 -8.23 14.93 -2.97
C VAL A 114 -8.46 15.36 -1.52
N LEU A 115 -8.61 16.67 -1.27
CA LEU A 115 -8.91 17.19 0.07
C LEU A 115 -10.33 16.82 0.54
N ASP A 116 -11.28 16.59 -0.38
CA ASP A 116 -12.59 16.04 -0.03
C ASP A 116 -12.49 14.67 0.63
N THR A 117 -11.46 13.88 0.26
CA THR A 117 -11.16 12.58 0.90
C THR A 117 -10.46 12.78 2.27
N PHE A 118 -9.75 13.89 2.47
CA PHE A 118 -8.99 14.18 3.69
C PHE A 118 -9.34 15.56 4.26
N PRO A 119 -10.57 15.77 4.78
CA PRO A 119 -11.03 17.07 5.25
C PRO A 119 -10.14 17.71 6.32
N ALA A 120 -9.51 16.88 7.16
CA ALA A 120 -8.59 17.32 8.21
C ALA A 120 -7.39 18.12 7.66
N LEU A 121 -6.98 17.89 6.41
CA LEU A 121 -5.87 18.63 5.79
C LEU A 121 -6.28 20.02 5.29
N THR A 122 -7.56 20.24 5.02
CA THR A 122 -8.06 21.51 4.44
C THR A 122 -7.72 22.73 5.29
N GLN A 123 -7.81 22.59 6.61
CA GLN A 123 -7.48 23.67 7.56
C GLN A 123 -5.96 23.79 7.82
N LEU A 124 -5.16 22.91 7.28
CA LEU A 124 -3.73 22.80 7.55
C LEU A 124 -2.86 23.14 6.32
N LEU A 125 -3.45 23.65 5.25
CA LEU A 125 -2.77 23.87 3.97
C LEU A 125 -1.55 24.79 4.08
N SER A 126 -1.59 25.80 4.92
CA SER A 126 -0.47 26.73 5.16
C SER A 126 0.52 26.22 6.22
N ARG A 127 0.19 25.12 6.94
CA ARG A 127 1.05 24.57 8.00
C ARG A 127 2.18 23.75 7.40
N ARG A 128 3.40 23.91 7.93
CA ARG A 128 4.54 23.06 7.53
C ARG A 128 4.25 21.59 7.89
N ALA A 129 4.55 20.69 6.96
CA ALA A 129 4.27 19.27 7.12
C ALA A 129 5.00 18.65 8.32
N GLY A 130 6.20 19.17 8.68
CA GLY A 130 6.91 18.75 9.87
C GLY A 130 6.22 19.06 11.20
N LEU A 131 5.23 19.98 11.20
CA LEU A 131 4.44 20.35 12.38
C LEU A 131 3.07 19.62 12.44
N LEU A 132 2.78 18.77 11.49
CA LEU A 132 1.59 17.91 11.48
C LEU A 132 1.75 16.76 12.48
N SER A 133 0.62 16.26 12.99
CA SER A 133 0.62 15.00 13.75
C SER A 133 1.01 13.81 12.84
N GLY A 134 1.33 12.65 13.43
CA GLY A 134 1.62 11.43 12.68
C GLY A 134 0.52 11.07 11.71
N GLY A 135 -0.75 11.04 12.17
CA GLY A 135 -1.90 10.75 11.32
C GLY A 135 -2.13 11.77 10.22
N GLN A 136 -1.94 13.07 10.50
CA GLN A 136 -2.04 14.12 9.47
C GLN A 136 -0.94 13.98 8.40
N ARG A 137 0.29 13.60 8.79
CA ARG A 137 1.35 13.30 7.82
C ARG A 137 1.02 12.08 6.98
N GLN A 138 0.43 11.05 7.58
CA GLN A 138 0.00 9.86 6.86
C GLN A 138 -1.11 10.19 5.84
N GLN A 139 -2.13 10.94 6.25
CA GLN A 139 -3.16 11.45 5.34
C GLN A 139 -2.55 12.25 4.19
N LEU A 140 -1.57 13.12 4.46
CA LEU A 140 -0.86 13.88 3.45
C LEU A 140 -0.08 12.97 2.48
N ALA A 141 0.58 11.92 2.98
CA ALA A 141 1.32 10.96 2.15
C ALA A 141 0.37 10.18 1.21
N ILE A 142 -0.78 9.74 1.71
CA ILE A 142 -1.81 9.07 0.90
C ILE A 142 -2.39 10.05 -0.12
N ALA A 143 -2.81 11.25 0.30
CA ALA A 143 -3.37 12.30 -0.56
C ALA A 143 -2.42 12.63 -1.72
N ARG A 144 -1.12 12.82 -1.44
CA ARG A 144 -0.11 13.08 -2.44
C ARG A 144 0.06 11.93 -3.44
N THR A 145 -0.05 10.69 -2.96
CA THR A 145 0.02 9.52 -3.84
C THR A 145 -1.22 9.42 -4.73
N LEU A 146 -2.41 9.69 -4.19
CA LEU A 146 -3.67 9.70 -4.96
C LEU A 146 -3.68 10.76 -6.07
N LEU A 147 -3.03 11.91 -5.87
CA LEU A 147 -2.85 12.94 -6.91
C LEU A 147 -2.07 12.44 -8.13
N THR A 148 -1.27 11.37 -8.02
CA THR A 148 -0.64 10.73 -9.19
C THR A 148 -1.63 9.92 -10.03
N LYS A 149 -2.89 9.81 -9.60
CA LYS A 149 -3.97 9.03 -10.23
C LYS A 149 -3.56 7.56 -10.45
N PRO A 150 -3.14 6.86 -9.39
CA PRO A 150 -2.69 5.48 -9.53
C PRO A 150 -3.87 4.57 -9.89
N ARG A 151 -3.58 3.48 -10.62
CA ARG A 151 -4.50 2.36 -10.84
C ARG A 151 -4.27 1.23 -9.84
N MET A 152 -3.07 1.18 -9.28
CA MET A 152 -2.63 0.27 -8.22
C MET A 152 -2.03 1.08 -7.08
N LEU A 153 -2.59 0.99 -5.88
CA LEU A 153 -2.08 1.65 -4.66
C LEU A 153 -1.55 0.60 -3.69
N ILE A 154 -0.30 0.76 -3.29
CA ILE A 154 0.33 -0.06 -2.26
C ILE A 154 0.47 0.79 -1.00
N LEU A 155 -0.04 0.29 0.12
CA LEU A 155 0.02 0.93 1.44
C LEU A 155 0.80 0.01 2.41
N ASP A 156 1.90 0.51 2.95
CA ASP A 156 2.80 -0.23 3.84
C ASP A 156 2.58 0.23 5.29
N GLU A 157 1.86 -0.57 6.07
CA GLU A 157 1.52 -0.35 7.48
C GLU A 157 1.02 1.09 7.76
N PRO A 158 -0.07 1.52 7.05
CA PRO A 158 -0.51 2.92 7.05
C PRO A 158 -1.02 3.42 8.39
N THR A 159 -1.30 2.53 9.35
CA THR A 159 -1.81 2.90 10.69
C THR A 159 -0.76 2.83 11.79
N GLU A 160 0.46 2.36 11.47
CA GLU A 160 1.51 2.18 12.47
C GLU A 160 2.00 3.50 13.07
N GLY A 161 2.11 3.53 14.40
CA GLY A 161 2.61 4.70 15.15
C GLY A 161 1.66 5.91 15.13
N ILE A 162 0.39 5.71 14.76
CA ILE A 162 -0.64 6.74 14.73
C ILE A 162 -1.50 6.64 15.99
N GLN A 163 -1.98 7.80 16.47
CA GLN A 163 -2.88 7.86 17.62
C GLN A 163 -4.23 7.20 17.28
N PRO A 164 -4.85 6.43 18.20
CA PRO A 164 -6.06 5.65 17.94
C PRO A 164 -7.23 6.46 17.35
N ASN A 165 -7.42 7.70 17.77
CA ASN A 165 -8.49 8.57 17.29
C ASN A 165 -8.35 8.98 15.80
N VAL A 166 -7.16 8.85 15.21
CA VAL A 166 -6.91 9.16 13.80
C VAL A 166 -6.81 7.88 12.96
N VAL A 167 -6.55 6.75 13.62
CA VAL A 167 -6.50 5.43 12.95
C VAL A 167 -7.83 5.15 12.28
N GLU A 168 -8.98 5.35 12.97
CA GLU A 168 -10.31 5.09 12.44
C GLU A 168 -10.60 5.87 11.15
N ASP A 169 -10.20 7.16 11.10
CA ASP A 169 -10.36 7.99 9.90
C ASP A 169 -9.56 7.42 8.72
N ILE A 170 -8.32 6.99 8.97
CA ILE A 170 -7.44 6.42 7.93
C ILE A 170 -7.99 5.06 7.47
N GLU A 171 -8.42 4.21 8.41
CA GLU A 171 -9.04 2.91 8.11
C GLU A 171 -10.29 3.09 7.23
N GLN A 172 -11.13 4.08 7.55
CA GLN A 172 -12.33 4.37 6.76
C GLN A 172 -11.97 4.79 5.34
N VAL A 173 -11.04 5.74 5.19
CA VAL A 173 -10.57 6.18 3.87
C VAL A 173 -10.01 5.01 3.05
N ILE A 174 -9.17 4.16 3.63
CA ILE A 174 -8.59 3.00 2.93
C ILE A 174 -9.68 2.01 2.53
N THR A 175 -10.66 1.78 3.40
CA THR A 175 -11.80 0.90 3.11
C THR A 175 -12.62 1.43 1.93
N ASP A 176 -12.89 2.73 1.92
CA ASP A 176 -13.65 3.37 0.83
C ASP A 176 -12.87 3.32 -0.49
N LEU A 177 -11.56 3.60 -0.45
CA LEU A 177 -10.70 3.48 -1.63
C LEU A 177 -10.68 2.05 -2.20
N SER A 178 -10.61 1.03 -1.34
CA SER A 178 -10.59 -0.39 -1.75
C SER A 178 -11.91 -0.85 -2.38
N ARG A 179 -13.02 -0.14 -2.10
CA ARG A 179 -14.37 -0.49 -2.58
C ARG A 179 -14.82 0.29 -3.82
N ARG A 180 -14.06 1.28 -4.24
CA ARG A 180 -14.44 2.15 -5.36
C ARG A 180 -14.51 1.43 -6.71
N GLY A 181 -13.77 0.33 -6.88
CA GLY A 181 -13.73 -0.44 -8.12
C GLY A 181 -12.86 0.15 -9.24
N ASP A 182 -12.43 1.41 -9.12
CA ASP A 182 -11.55 2.10 -10.08
C ASP A 182 -10.07 2.06 -9.66
N LEU A 183 -9.80 1.66 -8.41
CA LEU A 183 -8.48 1.58 -7.81
C LEU A 183 -8.25 0.20 -7.19
N SER A 184 -7.14 -0.45 -7.53
CA SER A 184 -6.73 -1.68 -6.87
C SER A 184 -5.82 -1.34 -5.69
N VAL A 185 -6.00 -2.02 -4.55
CA VAL A 185 -5.27 -1.72 -3.32
C VAL A 185 -4.57 -2.97 -2.79
N LEU A 186 -3.27 -2.88 -2.54
CA LEU A 186 -2.53 -3.83 -1.70
C LEU A 186 -2.26 -3.17 -0.35
N LEU A 187 -2.94 -3.65 0.66
CA LEU A 187 -2.81 -3.18 2.04
C LEU A 187 -1.91 -4.15 2.81
N VAL A 188 -0.76 -3.67 3.26
CA VAL A 188 0.12 -4.42 4.16
C VAL A 188 -0.14 -3.97 5.58
N GLU A 189 -0.56 -4.89 6.43
CA GLU A 189 -0.97 -4.60 7.79
C GLU A 189 -0.72 -5.75 8.75
N GLN A 190 -0.59 -5.41 10.04
CA GLN A 190 -0.53 -6.37 11.14
C GLN A 190 -1.86 -6.47 11.87
N HIS A 191 -2.71 -5.45 11.78
CA HIS A 191 -4.05 -5.40 12.34
C HIS A 191 -5.03 -6.23 11.50
N VAL A 192 -5.12 -7.55 11.80
CA VAL A 192 -5.95 -8.51 11.06
C VAL A 192 -7.40 -8.03 10.90
N GLY A 193 -8.00 -7.50 11.98
CA GLY A 193 -9.40 -7.05 11.95
C GLY A 193 -9.63 -5.91 10.96
N PHE A 194 -8.74 -4.93 10.88
CA PHE A 194 -8.81 -3.85 9.91
C PHE A 194 -8.55 -4.37 8.49
N ALA A 195 -7.44 -5.06 8.29
CA ALA A 195 -7.03 -5.55 6.98
C ALA A 195 -8.15 -6.33 6.27
N LEU A 196 -8.79 -7.27 7.00
CA LEU A 196 -9.86 -8.11 6.45
C LEU A 196 -11.20 -7.38 6.28
N ARG A 197 -11.46 -6.28 7.01
CA ARG A 197 -12.65 -5.44 6.75
C ARG A 197 -12.46 -4.54 5.53
N ALA A 198 -11.22 -4.10 5.28
CA ALA A 198 -10.90 -3.18 4.20
C ALA A 198 -10.69 -3.86 2.84
N THR A 199 -10.50 -5.19 2.80
CA THR A 199 -10.11 -5.91 1.59
C THR A 199 -11.00 -7.11 1.32
N SER A 200 -11.08 -7.52 0.03
CA SER A 200 -11.82 -8.69 -0.42
C SER A 200 -11.03 -9.99 -0.34
N ASP A 201 -9.70 -9.89 -0.42
CA ASP A 201 -8.80 -11.03 -0.46
C ASP A 201 -7.64 -10.83 0.51
N TYR A 202 -7.01 -11.94 0.92
CA TYR A 202 -5.84 -11.87 1.78
C TYR A 202 -4.78 -12.90 1.45
N PHE A 203 -3.54 -12.56 1.83
CA PHE A 203 -2.39 -13.46 1.87
C PHE A 203 -1.70 -13.32 3.22
N VAL A 204 -1.24 -14.44 3.78
CA VAL A 204 -0.39 -14.47 4.97
C VAL A 204 1.03 -14.83 4.53
N LEU A 205 1.97 -13.98 4.89
CA LEU A 205 3.40 -14.19 4.64
C LEU A 205 4.10 -14.58 5.94
N GLU A 206 4.83 -15.68 5.90
CA GLU A 206 5.64 -16.18 7.00
C GLU A 206 6.99 -16.66 6.48
N SER A 207 8.08 -16.23 7.11
CA SER A 207 9.44 -16.64 6.75
C SER A 207 9.72 -16.58 5.23
N GLY A 208 9.18 -15.53 4.58
CA GLY A 208 9.36 -15.29 3.15
C GLY A 208 8.55 -16.20 2.22
N ARG A 209 7.51 -16.87 2.71
CA ARG A 209 6.60 -17.73 1.94
C ARG A 209 5.15 -17.34 2.19
N VAL A 210 4.28 -17.52 1.21
CA VAL A 210 2.84 -17.45 1.42
C VAL A 210 2.40 -18.76 2.06
N THR A 211 1.86 -18.69 3.28
CA THR A 211 1.39 -19.85 4.06
C THR A 211 -0.11 -20.01 4.04
N ALA A 212 -0.85 -18.90 3.83
CA ALA A 212 -2.30 -18.94 3.70
C ALA A 212 -2.77 -17.85 2.75
N SER A 213 -3.90 -18.06 2.09
CA SER A 213 -4.60 -17.08 1.28
C SER A 213 -6.08 -17.42 1.20
N GLY A 214 -6.92 -16.44 0.94
CA GLY A 214 -8.36 -16.65 0.83
C GLY A 214 -9.14 -15.37 0.64
N VAL A 215 -10.47 -15.52 0.71
CA VAL A 215 -11.41 -14.40 0.68
C VAL A 215 -11.41 -13.74 2.05
N GLY A 216 -11.33 -12.41 2.07
CA GLY A 216 -11.35 -11.58 3.27
C GLY A 216 -12.74 -11.48 3.91
N GLY A 217 -12.90 -10.56 4.83
CA GLY A 217 -14.13 -10.34 5.57
C GLY A 217 -14.07 -10.84 7.00
N ALA A 218 -15.12 -10.55 7.77
CA ALA A 218 -15.15 -10.84 9.21
C ALA A 218 -15.02 -12.33 9.54
N SER A 219 -15.50 -13.22 8.66
CA SER A 219 -15.41 -14.68 8.83
C SER A 219 -13.98 -15.24 8.74
N ALA A 220 -13.07 -14.53 8.08
CA ALA A 220 -11.69 -14.96 7.93
C ALA A 220 -10.78 -14.59 9.13
N ILE A 221 -11.28 -13.76 10.06
CA ILE A 221 -10.46 -13.18 11.15
C ILE A 221 -9.83 -14.26 12.03
N GLU A 222 -10.60 -15.26 12.45
CA GLU A 222 -10.10 -16.36 13.29
C GLU A 222 -9.09 -17.22 12.52
N THR A 223 -9.43 -17.63 11.29
CA THR A 223 -8.52 -18.41 10.43
C THR A 223 -7.18 -17.72 10.23
N VAL A 224 -7.20 -16.41 9.99
CA VAL A 224 -5.95 -15.63 9.77
C VAL A 224 -5.17 -15.47 11.07
N ARG A 225 -5.87 -15.24 12.21
CA ARG A 225 -5.20 -15.18 13.53
C ARG A 225 -4.50 -16.49 13.86
N ASP A 226 -5.16 -17.63 13.62
CA ASP A 226 -4.58 -18.95 13.83
C ASP A 226 -3.37 -19.19 12.94
N ALA A 227 -3.46 -18.81 11.66
CA ALA A 227 -2.34 -18.89 10.72
C ALA A 227 -1.17 -17.97 11.08
N MET A 228 -1.41 -16.91 11.85
CA MET A 228 -0.37 -15.99 12.35
C MET A 228 0.11 -16.32 13.77
N ALA A 229 -0.52 -17.25 14.50
CA ALA A 229 -0.21 -17.56 15.91
C ALA A 229 0.89 -18.63 16.07
N VAL A 230 1.43 -19.17 15.00
CA VAL A 230 2.42 -20.25 14.99
C VAL A 230 3.87 -19.75 15.00
#